data_0033b277072addd23b57a2d80f715820
#
_entry.id   0033b277072addd23b57a2d80f715820
#
_cell.length_a   1.000
_cell.length_b   1.000
_cell.length_c   1.000
_cell.angle_alpha   90.00
_cell.angle_beta   90.00
_cell.angle_gamma   90.00
#
_symmetry.space_group_name_H-M   'P 1'
#
loop_
_entity.id
_entity.type
_entity.pdbx_description
1 polymer ?
#
loop_
_entity_poly.entity_id
_entity_poly.type
_entity_poly.pdbx_seq_one_letter_code
_entity_poly.pdbx_strand_id
1 'polypeptide(L)'
;MTTTVIRGGRVIDPVEGRDEIADLWMVDGVFAEPVPGQVDRELDAEGMIVCPGFIETQAKLQESGWEEGETIATATAAAVAGGVTSLACLPETEPVVDNRAAVEFIRRQAERTGSCHVFPLGAVTKNRDGEELAEIGQLVEGGAVALTDGKRPIANAEIMRRGLEYSSMFGRRIFDHPQVPELSAGGVMH
;
A
#
# COMPACT_ATOMS: atom_id res chain seq x y z
N MET A 1 -7.61 27.72 9.63
CA MET A 1 -7.91 26.62 10.56
C MET A 1 -9.28 26.10 10.18
N THR A 2 -9.39 24.87 9.71
CA THR A 2 -10.65 24.28 9.25
C THR A 2 -11.09 23.22 10.24
N THR A 3 -12.25 23.44 10.88
CA THR A 3 -12.84 22.54 11.87
C THR A 3 -13.91 21.69 11.22
N THR A 4 -13.74 20.38 11.27
CA THR A 4 -14.70 19.39 10.77
C THR A 4 -15.20 18.54 11.94
N VAL A 5 -16.50 18.27 11.99
CA VAL A 5 -17.08 17.32 12.93
C VAL A 5 -17.85 16.22 12.17
N ILE A 6 -17.68 14.97 12.59
CA ILE A 6 -18.46 13.80 12.16
C ILE A 6 -19.39 13.46 13.33
N ARG A 7 -20.71 13.47 13.10
CA ARG A 7 -21.72 13.33 14.14
C ARG A 7 -22.38 11.97 14.17
N GLY A 8 -22.52 11.42 15.36
CA GLY A 8 -23.42 10.30 15.66
C GLY A 8 -23.03 8.96 15.03
N GLY A 9 -21.82 8.86 14.48
CA GLY A 9 -21.34 7.61 13.89
C GLY A 9 -20.92 6.57 14.93
N ARG A 10 -21.06 5.27 14.60
CA ARG A 10 -20.44 4.20 15.39
C ARG A 10 -18.93 4.18 15.07
N VAL A 11 -18.14 4.70 16.00
CA VAL A 11 -16.69 4.77 15.87
C VAL A 11 -16.09 3.42 16.26
N ILE A 12 -15.39 2.79 15.33
CA ILE A 12 -14.66 1.52 15.55
C ILE A 12 -13.17 1.78 15.32
N ASP A 13 -12.37 1.67 16.37
CA ASP A 13 -10.91 1.74 16.32
C ASP A 13 -10.31 0.51 17.02
N PRO A 14 -9.80 -0.48 16.24
CA PRO A 14 -9.21 -1.69 16.81
C PRO A 14 -7.92 -1.44 17.60
N VAL A 15 -7.20 -0.35 17.32
CA VAL A 15 -5.94 -0.03 18.02
C VAL A 15 -6.22 0.46 19.42
N GLU A 16 -7.20 1.36 19.56
CA GLU A 16 -7.62 1.92 20.86
C GLU A 16 -8.67 1.02 21.56
N GLY A 17 -9.14 -0.04 20.88
CA GLY A 17 -10.22 -0.90 21.39
C GLY A 17 -11.57 -0.16 21.49
N ARG A 18 -11.78 0.84 20.69
CA ARG A 18 -12.96 1.70 20.71
C ARG A 18 -14.06 1.13 19.83
N ASP A 19 -15.28 1.03 20.37
CA ASP A 19 -16.52 0.67 19.66
C ASP A 19 -17.68 1.34 20.35
N GLU A 20 -18.03 2.55 19.94
CA GLU A 20 -19.06 3.37 20.56
C GLU A 20 -19.69 4.36 19.57
N ILE A 21 -20.87 4.86 19.86
CA ILE A 21 -21.47 5.98 19.13
C ILE A 21 -20.89 7.28 19.69
N ALA A 22 -20.19 8.04 18.84
CA ALA A 22 -19.55 9.29 19.25
C ALA A 22 -19.40 10.27 18.10
N ASP A 23 -19.19 11.53 18.47
CA ASP A 23 -18.74 12.56 17.54
C ASP A 23 -17.21 12.54 17.44
N LEU A 24 -16.69 12.74 16.22
CA LEU A 24 -15.27 12.92 15.99
C LEU A 24 -14.99 14.33 15.47
N TRP A 25 -14.00 14.95 16.08
CA TRP A 25 -13.56 16.30 15.74
C TRP A 25 -12.22 16.29 15.05
N MET A 26 -12.08 17.10 14.02
CA MET A 26 -10.83 17.28 13.28
C MET A 26 -10.55 18.76 13.09
N VAL A 27 -9.29 19.15 13.26
CA VAL A 27 -8.77 20.48 12.96
C VAL A 27 -7.65 20.33 11.95
N ASP A 28 -7.80 20.96 10.80
CA ASP A 28 -6.85 20.88 9.68
C ASP A 28 -6.47 19.41 9.29
N GLY A 29 -7.46 18.50 9.35
CA GLY A 29 -7.30 17.10 8.98
C GLY A 29 -6.72 16.18 10.05
N VAL A 30 -6.49 16.68 11.27
CA VAL A 30 -5.98 15.91 12.41
C VAL A 30 -7.07 15.79 13.48
N PHE A 31 -7.26 14.60 14.04
CA PHE A 31 -8.19 14.39 15.15
C PHE A 31 -7.83 15.29 16.34
N ALA A 32 -8.85 15.88 16.96
CA ALA A 32 -8.71 16.82 18.06
C ALA A 32 -9.84 16.62 19.08
N GLU A 33 -9.62 17.14 20.29
CA GLU A 33 -10.69 17.29 21.28
C GLU A 33 -11.75 18.29 20.75
N PRO A 34 -13.00 18.22 21.26
CA PRO A 34 -14.04 19.15 20.88
C PRO A 34 -13.61 20.61 21.01
N VAL A 35 -13.65 21.35 19.91
CA VAL A 35 -13.24 22.75 19.86
C VAL A 35 -14.47 23.65 20.01
N PRO A 36 -14.56 24.49 21.06
CA PRO A 36 -15.62 25.49 21.16
C PRO A 36 -15.50 26.52 20.04
N GLY A 37 -16.58 26.75 19.30
CA GLY A 37 -16.59 27.76 18.24
C GLY A 37 -17.32 27.33 16.99
N GLN A 38 -16.96 27.94 15.87
CA GLN A 38 -17.57 27.65 14.59
C GLN A 38 -17.06 26.34 14.01
N VAL A 39 -17.98 25.46 13.60
CA VAL A 39 -17.71 24.28 12.80
C VAL A 39 -17.82 24.69 11.33
N ASP A 40 -16.74 24.49 10.57
CA ASP A 40 -16.71 24.83 9.15
C ASP A 40 -17.37 23.75 8.29
N ARG A 41 -17.30 22.50 8.73
CA ARG A 41 -17.86 21.35 8.03
C ARG A 41 -18.45 20.35 9.02
N GLU A 42 -19.68 19.95 8.79
CA GLU A 42 -20.38 18.92 9.56
C GLU A 42 -20.77 17.76 8.65
N LEU A 43 -20.48 16.54 9.09
CA LEU A 43 -20.82 15.30 8.41
C LEU A 43 -21.76 14.50 9.33
N ASP A 44 -22.97 14.26 8.90
CA ASP A 44 -23.90 13.36 9.60
C ASP A 44 -23.52 11.91 9.29
N ALA A 45 -23.21 11.15 10.34
CA ALA A 45 -22.84 9.73 10.27
C ALA A 45 -23.80 8.87 11.10
N GLU A 46 -25.00 9.36 11.43
CA GLU A 46 -25.99 8.57 12.16
C GLU A 46 -26.31 7.28 11.42
N GLY A 47 -26.18 6.14 12.11
CA GLY A 47 -26.37 4.80 11.53
C GLY A 47 -25.21 4.30 10.66
N MET A 48 -24.14 5.08 10.50
CA MET A 48 -22.93 4.69 9.77
C MET A 48 -21.82 4.23 10.70
N ILE A 49 -20.89 3.45 10.14
CA ILE A 49 -19.63 3.08 10.81
C ILE A 49 -18.57 4.09 10.38
N VAL A 50 -17.85 4.60 11.37
CA VAL A 50 -16.64 5.44 11.18
C VAL A 50 -15.44 4.66 11.69
N CYS A 51 -14.53 4.32 10.82
CA CYS A 51 -13.35 3.52 11.16
C CYS A 51 -12.11 4.06 10.44
N PRO A 52 -10.89 3.64 10.84
CA PRO A 52 -9.69 3.92 10.05
C PRO A 52 -9.87 3.46 8.60
N GLY A 53 -9.29 4.22 7.67
CA GLY A 53 -9.31 3.85 6.25
C GLY A 53 -8.64 2.49 6.02
N PHE A 54 -9.17 1.73 5.06
CA PHE A 54 -8.61 0.42 4.73
C PHE A 54 -7.23 0.54 4.09
N ILE A 55 -6.42 -0.51 4.29
CA ILE A 55 -5.10 -0.64 3.69
C ILE A 55 -5.13 -1.82 2.73
N GLU A 56 -4.85 -1.55 1.44
CA GLU A 56 -4.64 -2.60 0.44
C GLU A 56 -3.15 -2.89 0.31
N THR A 57 -2.76 -4.14 0.52
CA THR A 57 -1.33 -4.52 0.57
C THR A 57 -0.80 -5.10 -0.73
N GLN A 58 -1.64 -5.31 -1.75
CA GLN A 58 -1.27 -5.96 -3.02
C GLN A 58 -1.93 -5.30 -4.24
N ALA A 59 -1.93 -3.97 -4.28
CA ALA A 59 -2.49 -3.24 -5.40
C ALA A 59 -1.60 -3.34 -6.64
N LYS A 60 -2.19 -3.65 -7.79
CA LYS A 60 -1.51 -3.61 -9.08
C LYS A 60 -1.82 -2.29 -9.77
N LEU A 61 -0.90 -1.35 -9.68
CA LEU A 61 -0.97 -0.07 -10.39
C LEU A 61 -0.19 -0.23 -11.71
N GLN A 62 -0.84 -0.06 -12.84
CA GLN A 62 -0.26 -0.38 -14.14
C GLN A 62 0.64 0.74 -14.73
N GLU A 63 0.82 1.83 -14.04
CA GLU A 63 1.76 2.89 -14.35
C GLU A 63 3.10 2.61 -13.62
N SER A 64 4.22 2.47 -14.33
CA SER A 64 4.45 2.69 -15.78
C SER A 64 4.20 1.43 -16.60
N GLY A 65 3.97 1.64 -17.90
CA GLY A 65 4.00 0.61 -18.94
C GLY A 65 2.64 0.19 -19.49
N TRP A 66 1.55 0.38 -18.72
CA TRP A 66 0.20 -0.05 -19.11
C TRP A 66 -0.84 1.03 -18.74
N GLU A 67 -0.49 2.28 -18.94
CA GLU A 67 -1.31 3.44 -18.55
C GLU A 67 -2.66 3.51 -19.25
N GLU A 68 -2.80 2.85 -20.42
CA GLU A 68 -4.09 2.72 -21.08
C GLU A 68 -5.11 1.91 -20.25
N GLY A 69 -4.63 0.97 -19.45
CA GLY A 69 -5.48 0.15 -18.57
C GLY A 69 -5.80 0.88 -17.26
N GLU A 70 -4.79 1.42 -16.62
CA GLU A 70 -4.92 2.10 -15.33
C GLU A 70 -3.70 2.97 -15.04
N THR A 71 -3.95 4.11 -14.40
CA THR A 71 -2.91 5.01 -13.89
C THR A 71 -2.93 5.06 -12.38
N ILE A 72 -1.89 5.58 -11.75
CA ILE A 72 -1.87 5.84 -10.30
C ILE A 72 -3.05 6.74 -9.90
N ALA A 73 -3.37 7.74 -10.72
CA ALA A 73 -4.50 8.64 -10.46
C ALA A 73 -5.84 7.90 -10.44
N THR A 74 -6.13 7.08 -11.45
CA THR A 74 -7.41 6.36 -11.55
C THR A 74 -7.55 5.27 -10.51
N ALA A 75 -6.48 4.49 -10.27
CA ALA A 75 -6.47 3.44 -9.26
C ALA A 75 -6.65 3.98 -7.84
N THR A 76 -5.96 5.06 -7.49
CA THR A 76 -6.09 5.67 -6.16
C THR A 76 -7.44 6.34 -5.96
N ALA A 77 -8.05 6.92 -7.00
CA ALA A 77 -9.40 7.45 -6.93
C ALA A 77 -10.44 6.32 -6.69
N ALA A 78 -10.29 5.19 -7.38
CA ALA A 78 -11.13 4.01 -7.15
C ALA A 78 -10.93 3.44 -5.74
N ALA A 79 -9.68 3.39 -5.26
CA ALA A 79 -9.35 2.96 -3.90
C ALA A 79 -10.07 3.80 -2.84
N VAL A 80 -10.00 5.12 -2.95
CA VAL A 80 -10.69 6.05 -2.02
C VAL A 80 -12.21 5.86 -2.08
N ALA A 81 -12.79 5.67 -3.27
CA ALA A 81 -14.22 5.38 -3.41
C ALA A 81 -14.64 4.08 -2.70
N GLY A 82 -13.71 3.12 -2.56
CA GLY A 82 -13.88 1.89 -1.80
C GLY A 82 -13.48 1.98 -0.31
N GLY A 83 -13.10 3.17 0.18
CA GLY A 83 -12.67 3.36 1.58
C GLY A 83 -11.20 3.00 1.85
N VAL A 84 -10.41 2.72 0.82
CA VAL A 84 -8.97 2.45 0.94
C VAL A 84 -8.21 3.77 0.94
N THR A 85 -7.50 4.06 2.01
CA THR A 85 -6.73 5.30 2.18
C THR A 85 -5.22 5.11 2.03
N SER A 86 -4.78 3.86 2.00
CA SER A 86 -3.37 3.50 1.80
C SER A 86 -3.28 2.23 0.99
N LEU A 87 -2.38 2.20 0.01
CA LEU A 87 -2.16 1.00 -0.77
C LEU A 87 -0.66 0.75 -1.00
N ALA A 88 -0.26 -0.52 -0.95
CA ALA A 88 1.05 -0.95 -1.35
C ALA A 88 0.99 -1.47 -2.79
N CYS A 89 1.77 -0.85 -3.69
CA CYS A 89 1.75 -1.25 -5.09
C CYS A 89 2.81 -2.31 -5.38
N LEU A 90 2.40 -3.35 -6.09
CA LEU A 90 3.24 -4.45 -6.54
C LEU A 90 4.28 -3.95 -7.57
N PRO A 91 5.46 -4.57 -7.64
CA PRO A 91 6.53 -4.20 -8.58
C PRO A 91 6.28 -4.67 -10.02
N GLU A 92 5.02 -5.00 -10.35
CA GLU A 92 4.59 -5.59 -11.64
C GLU A 92 4.34 -4.54 -12.74
N THR A 93 5.23 -3.56 -12.84
CA THR A 93 5.20 -2.51 -13.85
C THR A 93 6.17 -2.81 -15.00
N GLU A 94 6.18 -1.97 -16.04
CA GLU A 94 7.16 -2.02 -17.13
C GLU A 94 7.81 -0.63 -17.27
N PRO A 95 9.09 -0.48 -16.90
CA PRO A 95 9.97 -1.52 -16.33
C PRO A 95 9.54 -1.96 -14.91
N VAL A 96 10.01 -3.14 -14.51
CA VAL A 96 9.81 -3.69 -13.16
C VAL A 96 10.42 -2.76 -12.10
N VAL A 97 9.80 -2.71 -10.91
CA VAL A 97 10.33 -1.93 -9.78
C VAL A 97 11.45 -2.70 -9.08
N ASP A 98 12.57 -2.89 -9.74
CA ASP A 98 13.75 -3.60 -9.24
C ASP A 98 14.97 -2.69 -8.99
N ASN A 99 14.80 -1.38 -9.14
CA ASN A 99 15.83 -0.39 -8.93
C ASN A 99 15.27 0.90 -8.29
N ARG A 100 16.16 1.73 -7.76
CA ARG A 100 15.81 2.97 -7.06
C ARG A 100 14.98 3.94 -7.91
N ALA A 101 15.35 4.10 -9.18
CA ALA A 101 14.68 5.09 -10.04
C ALA A 101 13.21 4.75 -10.27
N ALA A 102 12.87 3.47 -10.40
CA ALA A 102 11.49 3.00 -10.53
C ALA A 102 10.68 3.26 -9.26
N VAL A 103 11.26 3.03 -8.06
CA VAL A 103 10.62 3.36 -6.78
C VAL A 103 10.35 4.86 -6.67
N GLU A 104 11.36 5.68 -6.96
CA GLU A 104 11.23 7.15 -6.89
C GLU A 104 10.20 7.68 -7.90
N PHE A 105 10.11 7.06 -9.08
CA PHE A 105 9.10 7.42 -10.08
C PHE A 105 7.68 7.24 -9.53
N ILE A 106 7.37 6.04 -8.99
CA ILE A 106 6.04 5.75 -8.41
C ILE A 106 5.71 6.74 -7.28
N ARG A 107 6.66 7.01 -6.39
CA ARG A 107 6.45 7.96 -5.29
C ARG A 107 6.11 9.35 -5.79
N ARG A 108 6.93 9.89 -6.71
CA ARG A 108 6.70 11.23 -7.27
C ARG A 108 5.39 11.32 -8.03
N GLN A 109 5.03 10.27 -8.76
CA GLN A 109 3.78 10.24 -9.50
C GLN A 109 2.57 10.18 -8.54
N ALA A 110 2.66 9.38 -7.49
CA ALA A 110 1.65 9.32 -6.44
C ALA A 110 1.50 10.66 -5.69
N GLU A 111 2.60 11.34 -5.40
CA GLU A 111 2.58 12.69 -4.79
C GLU A 111 1.89 13.73 -5.68
N ARG A 112 2.00 13.58 -7.01
CA ARG A 112 1.41 14.52 -7.98
C ARG A 112 -0.06 14.26 -8.27
N THR A 113 -0.46 13.00 -8.36
CA THR A 113 -1.75 12.61 -8.93
C THR A 113 -2.56 11.65 -8.06
N GLY A 114 -1.96 11.09 -7.01
CA GLY A 114 -2.62 10.13 -6.14
C GLY A 114 -3.70 10.75 -5.26
N SER A 115 -4.81 10.04 -5.09
CA SER A 115 -5.91 10.41 -4.18
C SER A 115 -5.75 9.80 -2.78
N CYS A 116 -4.86 8.80 -2.60
CA CYS A 116 -4.53 8.20 -1.31
C CYS A 116 -3.01 7.95 -1.22
N HIS A 117 -2.56 7.45 -0.07
CA HIS A 117 -1.16 7.11 0.12
C HIS A 117 -0.77 5.88 -0.70
N VAL A 118 0.33 5.99 -1.44
CA VAL A 118 0.90 4.90 -2.25
C VAL A 118 2.27 4.53 -1.72
N PHE A 119 2.45 3.27 -1.35
CA PHE A 119 3.67 2.71 -0.83
C PHE A 119 4.26 1.71 -1.83
N PRO A 120 5.33 2.02 -2.56
CA PRO A 120 5.90 1.09 -3.52
C PRO A 120 6.55 -0.11 -2.82
N LEU A 121 6.30 -1.30 -3.37
CA LEU A 121 7.04 -2.51 -3.07
C LEU A 121 8.15 -2.67 -4.12
N GLY A 122 9.36 -3.02 -3.67
CA GLY A 122 10.46 -3.36 -4.57
C GLY A 122 10.46 -4.84 -4.92
N ALA A 123 11.00 -5.21 -6.09
CA ALA A 123 11.24 -6.59 -6.41
C ALA A 123 12.35 -7.18 -5.53
N VAL A 124 12.21 -8.45 -5.14
CA VAL A 124 13.29 -9.20 -4.46
C VAL A 124 14.38 -9.56 -5.46
N THR A 125 13.98 -9.97 -6.67
CA THR A 125 14.90 -10.36 -7.74
C THR A 125 14.79 -9.42 -8.94
N LYS A 126 15.88 -9.29 -9.71
CA LYS A 126 15.90 -8.52 -10.95
C LYS A 126 14.84 -9.07 -11.90
N ASN A 127 14.12 -8.20 -12.57
CA ASN A 127 13.01 -8.54 -13.46
C ASN A 127 11.97 -9.50 -12.85
N ARG A 128 12.06 -9.78 -11.55
CA ARG A 128 11.22 -10.77 -10.86
C ARG A 128 11.36 -12.17 -11.46
N ASP A 129 12.56 -12.57 -11.84
CA ASP A 129 12.84 -13.85 -12.50
C ASP A 129 13.29 -14.96 -11.53
N GLY A 130 13.57 -14.63 -10.25
CA GLY A 130 13.98 -15.57 -9.23
C GLY A 130 15.45 -16.01 -9.30
N GLU A 131 16.26 -15.43 -10.18
CA GLU A 131 17.64 -15.87 -10.47
C GLU A 131 18.71 -15.03 -9.78
N GLU A 132 18.54 -13.69 -9.74
CA GLU A 132 19.49 -12.74 -9.16
C GLU A 132 18.76 -11.73 -8.27
N LEU A 133 19.33 -11.42 -7.10
CA LEU A 133 18.77 -10.39 -6.22
C LEU A 133 18.78 -9.01 -6.88
N ALA A 134 17.72 -8.26 -6.70
CA ALA A 134 17.69 -6.83 -6.99
C ALA A 134 18.56 -6.04 -6.00
N GLU A 135 18.77 -4.78 -6.30
CA GLU A 135 19.55 -3.85 -5.47
C GLU A 135 18.75 -3.41 -4.23
N ILE A 136 18.46 -4.36 -3.32
CA ILE A 136 17.55 -4.17 -2.17
C ILE A 136 17.87 -2.91 -1.37
N GLY A 137 19.16 -2.64 -1.10
CA GLY A 137 19.55 -1.42 -0.40
C GLY A 137 19.10 -0.15 -1.11
N GLN A 138 19.29 -0.08 -2.42
CA GLN A 138 18.90 1.06 -3.24
C GLN A 138 17.37 1.20 -3.36
N LEU A 139 16.65 0.07 -3.41
CA LEU A 139 15.18 0.08 -3.38
C LEU A 139 14.65 0.70 -2.09
N VAL A 140 15.23 0.30 -0.95
CA VAL A 140 14.86 0.84 0.36
C VAL A 140 15.21 2.32 0.47
N GLU A 141 16.39 2.75 0.00
CA GLU A 141 16.78 4.17 -0.07
C GLU A 141 15.83 4.97 -0.96
N GLY A 142 15.33 4.39 -2.04
CA GLY A 142 14.30 4.99 -2.90
C GLY A 142 12.94 5.14 -2.23
N GLY A 143 12.71 4.39 -1.15
CA GLY A 143 11.49 4.43 -0.35
C GLY A 143 10.59 3.20 -0.48
N ALA A 144 11.08 2.06 -0.97
CA ALA A 144 10.36 0.81 -0.92
C ALA A 144 10.09 0.40 0.53
N VAL A 145 8.82 0.09 0.84
CA VAL A 145 8.40 -0.22 2.21
C VAL A 145 8.53 -1.70 2.54
N ALA A 146 8.48 -2.57 1.54
CA ALA A 146 8.69 -4.00 1.62
C ALA A 146 9.10 -4.53 0.24
N LEU A 147 9.31 -5.82 0.11
CA LEU A 147 9.83 -6.47 -1.09
C LEU A 147 8.94 -7.64 -1.49
N THR A 148 8.79 -7.88 -2.79
CA THR A 148 8.04 -9.01 -3.33
C THR A 148 8.32 -9.22 -4.81
N ASP A 149 8.25 -10.45 -5.29
CA ASP A 149 8.18 -10.71 -6.74
C ASP A 149 6.72 -10.86 -7.22
N GLY A 150 5.76 -10.43 -6.38
CA GLY A 150 4.34 -10.47 -6.69
C GLY A 150 3.82 -11.89 -6.80
N LYS A 151 3.18 -12.20 -7.94
CA LYS A 151 2.63 -13.55 -8.21
C LYS A 151 3.66 -14.56 -8.71
N ARG A 152 4.93 -14.18 -8.84
CA ARG A 152 6.00 -15.09 -9.24
C ARG A 152 6.68 -15.65 -7.99
N PRO A 153 6.71 -16.98 -7.80
CA PRO A 153 7.39 -17.57 -6.66
C PRO A 153 8.91 -17.47 -6.82
N ILE A 154 9.61 -17.26 -5.72
CA ILE A 154 11.08 -17.37 -5.69
C ILE A 154 11.41 -18.83 -5.37
N ALA A 155 11.46 -19.68 -6.41
CA ALA A 155 11.64 -21.12 -6.27
C ALA A 155 13.06 -21.51 -5.79
N ASN A 156 14.06 -20.66 -6.03
CA ASN A 156 15.43 -20.90 -5.58
C ASN A 156 15.59 -20.56 -4.10
N ALA A 157 15.70 -21.59 -3.27
CA ALA A 157 15.83 -21.44 -1.82
C ALA A 157 17.08 -20.64 -1.40
N GLU A 158 18.18 -20.69 -2.15
CA GLU A 158 19.38 -19.91 -1.86
C GLU A 158 19.15 -18.41 -2.13
N ILE A 159 18.47 -18.07 -3.21
CA ILE A 159 18.07 -16.68 -3.51
C ILE A 159 17.13 -16.16 -2.43
N MET A 160 16.12 -16.96 -2.05
CA MET A 160 15.19 -16.58 -0.98
C MET A 160 15.93 -16.36 0.36
N ARG A 161 16.82 -17.27 0.73
CA ARG A 161 17.64 -17.14 1.95
C ARG A 161 18.44 -15.83 1.95
N ARG A 162 19.17 -15.56 0.88
CA ARG A 162 19.96 -14.32 0.75
C ARG A 162 19.06 -13.09 0.74
N GLY A 163 17.93 -13.14 0.06
CA GLY A 163 16.94 -12.07 0.06
C GLY A 163 16.46 -11.73 1.47
N LEU A 164 16.11 -12.74 2.26
CA LEU A 164 15.70 -12.59 3.66
C LEU A 164 16.81 -12.01 4.54
N GLU A 165 18.05 -12.52 4.41
CA GLU A 165 19.21 -12.01 5.14
C GLU A 165 19.47 -10.55 4.79
N TYR A 166 19.49 -10.20 3.51
CA TYR A 166 19.78 -8.85 3.06
C TYR A 166 18.66 -7.87 3.41
N SER A 167 17.40 -8.24 3.20
CA SER A 167 16.26 -7.37 3.54
C SER A 167 16.16 -7.10 5.05
N SER A 168 16.56 -8.06 5.88
CA SER A 168 16.55 -7.92 7.34
C SER A 168 17.51 -6.83 7.82
N MET A 169 18.61 -6.57 7.12
CA MET A 169 19.57 -5.49 7.45
C MET A 169 18.92 -4.11 7.37
N PHE A 170 17.87 -3.97 6.57
CA PHE A 170 17.09 -2.73 6.41
C PHE A 170 15.75 -2.76 7.15
N GLY A 171 15.48 -3.82 7.92
CA GLY A 171 14.20 -4.00 8.62
C GLY A 171 13.01 -4.15 7.67
N ARG A 172 13.22 -4.63 6.43
CA ARG A 172 12.15 -4.80 5.43
C ARG A 172 11.67 -6.24 5.39
N ARG A 173 10.36 -6.41 5.16
CA ARG A 173 9.72 -7.72 5.02
C ARG A 173 9.69 -8.13 3.56
N ILE A 174 9.71 -9.44 3.32
CA ILE A 174 9.43 -10.03 2.02
C ILE A 174 8.01 -10.61 2.06
N PHE A 175 7.19 -10.25 1.09
CA PHE A 175 5.92 -10.92 0.78
C PHE A 175 6.20 -11.91 -0.34
N ASP A 176 5.92 -13.18 -0.11
CA ASP A 176 6.18 -14.22 -1.09
C ASP A 176 4.88 -14.88 -1.55
N HIS A 177 4.89 -15.37 -2.79
CA HIS A 177 3.88 -16.28 -3.30
C HIS A 177 4.41 -17.71 -3.12
N PRO A 178 4.01 -18.43 -2.06
CA PRO A 178 4.65 -19.67 -1.66
C PRO A 178 4.20 -20.83 -2.55
N GLN A 179 4.79 -20.93 -3.74
CA GLN A 179 4.51 -21.96 -4.72
C GLN A 179 5.80 -22.68 -5.12
N VAL A 180 5.73 -24.00 -5.22
CA VAL A 180 6.78 -24.84 -5.82
C VAL A 180 6.31 -25.20 -7.22
N PRO A 181 6.88 -24.60 -8.29
CA PRO A 181 6.40 -24.77 -9.66
C PRO A 181 6.34 -26.25 -10.10
N GLU A 182 7.30 -27.05 -9.68
CA GLU A 182 7.38 -28.47 -10.02
C GLU A 182 6.23 -29.29 -9.43
N LEU A 183 5.70 -28.86 -8.29
CA LEU A 183 4.57 -29.53 -7.63
C LEU A 183 3.22 -29.02 -8.13
N SER A 184 3.16 -27.81 -8.66
CA SER A 184 1.93 -27.18 -9.10
C SER A 184 1.70 -27.28 -10.61
N ALA A 185 2.66 -27.77 -11.38
CA ALA A 185 2.58 -27.89 -12.83
C ALA A 185 1.37 -28.76 -13.26
N GLY A 186 0.48 -28.15 -14.06
CA GLY A 186 -0.74 -28.82 -14.55
C GLY A 186 -1.87 -28.94 -13.50
N GLY A 187 -1.69 -28.45 -12.30
CA GLY A 187 -2.72 -28.40 -11.27
C GLY A 187 -3.73 -27.26 -11.50
N VAL A 188 -4.93 -27.42 -10.92
CA VAL A 188 -6.00 -26.40 -10.93
C VAL A 188 -6.21 -25.76 -9.56
N MET A 189 -5.57 -26.31 -8.53
CA MET A 189 -5.53 -25.77 -7.15
C MET A 189 -4.10 -25.80 -6.62
N HIS A 190 -3.78 -24.85 -5.80
CA HIS A 190 -2.47 -24.71 -5.15
C HIS A 190 -2.62 -24.90 -3.65
#